data_583460627a167a59a621f3a72c4b6047
#
_entry.id   583460627a167a59a621f3a72c4b6047
#
_cell.length_a   1.000
_cell.length_b   1.000
_cell.length_c   1.000
_cell.angle_alpha   90.00
_cell.angle_beta   90.00
_cell.angle_gamma   90.00
#
_symmetry.space_group_name_H-M   'P 1'
#
loop_
_entity.id
_entity.type
_entity.pdbx_description
1 polymer ?
#
loop_
_entity_poly.entity_id
_entity_poly.type
_entity_poly.pdbx_seq_one_letter_code
_entity_poly.pdbx_strand_id
1 'polypeptide(L)'
;MLLLLAALKTAAPPHRTPPPVLLASQASKAKLISVNRLARRNYEVLELLEAGISLIGTEVKSLRAGQLQLRDGYCRIKEGECWLLNCHIAKHGTTGGYFNHEETRDRRLLLHKSQIRKLEKATEQAGLTIVPLRCYFNEDSRVKVQIGLARGKKTEDKRETIKARDQKRELARQLKNV
;
A
#
# COMPACT_ATOMS: atom_id res chain seq x y z
N MET A 1 -46.36 23.92 45.11
CA MET A 1 -46.23 23.65 43.66
C MET A 1 -44.79 23.25 43.38
N LEU A 2 -44.57 21.93 43.31
CA LEU A 2 -43.24 21.37 43.05
C LEU A 2 -43.05 21.26 41.53
N LEU A 3 -41.99 21.85 40.97
CA LEU A 3 -41.55 21.63 39.58
C LEU A 3 -40.36 20.69 39.61
N LEU A 4 -40.61 19.47 39.12
CA LEU A 4 -39.64 18.38 38.92
C LEU A 4 -38.88 18.65 37.62
N LEU A 5 -37.61 18.99 37.70
CA LEU A 5 -36.72 19.10 36.51
C LEU A 5 -36.11 17.74 36.22
N ALA A 6 -36.64 17.04 35.23
CA ALA A 6 -36.09 15.77 34.76
C ALA A 6 -34.85 16.03 33.88
N ALA A 7 -33.69 15.60 34.37
CA ALA A 7 -32.43 15.62 33.62
C ALA A 7 -32.45 14.55 32.53
N LEU A 8 -32.56 14.94 31.26
CA LEU A 8 -32.32 14.08 30.12
C LEU A 8 -30.83 13.77 30.04
N LYS A 9 -30.43 12.54 30.38
CA LYS A 9 -29.13 11.98 30.04
C LYS A 9 -29.10 11.69 28.52
N THR A 10 -28.43 12.53 27.78
CA THR A 10 -28.07 12.25 26.36
C THR A 10 -27.05 11.12 26.31
N ALA A 11 -27.48 9.94 25.95
CA ALA A 11 -26.62 8.81 25.66
C ALA A 11 -25.82 9.10 24.37
N ALA A 12 -24.50 8.99 24.42
CA ALA A 12 -23.62 9.09 23.27
C ALA A 12 -23.94 7.93 22.28
N PRO A 13 -23.93 8.18 20.96
CA PRO A 13 -24.20 7.14 19.98
C PRO A 13 -23.09 6.08 20.00
N PRO A 14 -23.44 4.79 19.81
CA PRO A 14 -22.47 3.71 19.80
C PRO A 14 -21.45 3.92 18.65
N HIS A 15 -20.18 3.79 18.96
CA HIS A 15 -19.09 3.77 17.98
C HIS A 15 -19.41 2.72 16.90
N ARG A 16 -19.84 3.17 15.72
CA ARG A 16 -19.91 2.34 14.53
C ARG A 16 -18.48 1.99 14.13
N THR A 17 -18.08 0.76 14.40
CA THR A 17 -16.94 0.15 13.74
C THR A 17 -17.17 0.25 12.23
N PRO A 18 -16.23 0.82 11.45
CA PRO A 18 -16.38 0.84 10.01
C PRO A 18 -16.42 -0.62 9.51
N PRO A 19 -17.31 -0.96 8.56
CA PRO A 19 -17.36 -2.30 8.02
C PRO A 19 -16.00 -2.66 7.41
N PRO A 20 -15.59 -3.94 7.46
CA PRO A 20 -14.37 -4.38 6.80
C PRO A 20 -14.51 -3.99 5.33
N VAL A 21 -13.57 -3.17 4.86
CA VAL A 21 -13.52 -2.74 3.47
C VAL A 21 -13.40 -3.99 2.62
N LEU A 22 -14.52 -4.43 2.07
CA LEU A 22 -14.64 -5.48 1.06
C LEU A 22 -13.82 -5.06 -0.15
N LEU A 23 -12.53 -5.42 -0.15
CA LEU A 23 -11.63 -5.32 -1.29
C LEU A 23 -11.81 -6.54 -2.20
N ALA A 24 -13.04 -6.83 -2.53
CA ALA A 24 -13.37 -7.81 -3.56
C ALA A 24 -14.17 -7.11 -4.63
N SER A 25 -13.64 -7.16 -5.83
CA SER A 25 -14.24 -6.79 -7.12
C SER A 25 -13.94 -5.38 -7.66
N GLN A 26 -12.72 -5.16 -8.06
CA GLN A 26 -12.47 -4.68 -9.42
C GLN A 26 -11.22 -5.42 -9.93
N ALA A 27 -11.37 -6.68 -10.21
CA ALA A 27 -10.44 -7.46 -11.02
C ALA A 27 -10.70 -7.15 -12.51
N SER A 28 -10.72 -5.85 -12.85
CA SER A 28 -10.53 -5.39 -14.19
C SER A 28 -9.14 -5.85 -14.65
N LYS A 29 -8.96 -6.12 -15.93
CA LYS A 29 -7.80 -6.67 -16.66
C LYS A 29 -6.40 -6.06 -16.31
N ALA A 30 -6.21 -5.62 -15.08
CA ALA A 30 -4.97 -5.04 -14.59
C ALA A 30 -3.86 -6.09 -14.53
N LYS A 31 -2.82 -5.92 -15.34
CA LYS A 31 -1.64 -6.81 -15.33
C LYS A 31 -0.77 -6.51 -14.11
N LEU A 32 -0.79 -7.41 -13.13
CA LEU A 32 0.05 -7.30 -11.94
C LEU A 32 1.54 -7.43 -12.31
N ILE A 33 2.37 -6.51 -11.79
CA ILE A 33 3.83 -6.51 -11.99
C ILE A 33 4.51 -7.09 -10.75
N SER A 34 4.25 -6.52 -9.57
CA SER A 34 4.92 -6.93 -8.32
C SER A 34 4.02 -6.67 -7.12
N VAL A 35 4.20 -7.50 -6.06
CA VAL A 35 3.50 -7.37 -4.77
C VAL A 35 4.50 -7.36 -3.64
N ASN A 36 4.38 -6.39 -2.75
CA ASN A 36 5.15 -6.33 -1.51
C ASN A 36 4.51 -7.21 -0.43
N ARG A 37 4.93 -8.47 -0.39
CA ARG A 37 4.42 -9.43 0.62
C ARG A 37 4.91 -9.10 2.03
N LEU A 38 6.10 -8.48 2.16
CA LEU A 38 6.68 -8.09 3.44
C LEU A 38 5.94 -6.92 4.08
N ALA A 39 5.49 -5.94 3.29
CA ALA A 39 4.71 -4.83 3.79
C ALA A 39 3.46 -5.34 4.54
N ARG A 40 2.72 -6.28 3.97
CA ARG A 40 1.53 -6.86 4.62
C ARG A 40 1.83 -7.67 5.89
N ARG A 41 3.05 -8.21 6.01
CA ARG A 41 3.48 -8.92 7.22
C ARG A 41 3.89 -7.95 8.32
N ASN A 42 4.61 -6.91 7.97
CA ASN A 42 5.26 -6.01 8.91
C ASN A 42 4.38 -4.83 9.34
N TYR A 43 3.38 -4.49 8.53
CA TYR A 43 2.54 -3.33 8.72
C TYR A 43 1.06 -3.70 8.75
N GLU A 44 0.31 -3.00 9.58
CA GLU A 44 -1.14 -2.94 9.54
C GLU A 44 -1.54 -1.79 8.62
N VAL A 45 -2.24 -2.10 7.54
CA VAL A 45 -2.67 -1.11 6.55
C VAL A 45 -4.01 -0.54 6.98
N LEU A 46 -4.04 0.77 7.20
CA LEU A 46 -5.22 1.52 7.64
C LEU A 46 -6.02 2.08 6.47
N GLU A 47 -5.32 2.60 5.46
CA GLU A 47 -5.94 3.20 4.28
C GLU A 47 -5.17 2.82 3.01
N LEU A 48 -5.88 2.65 1.90
CA LEU A 48 -5.32 2.32 0.60
C LEU A 48 -5.56 3.46 -0.37
N LEU A 49 -4.52 3.84 -1.11
CA LEU A 49 -4.60 4.82 -2.17
C LEU A 49 -3.92 4.29 -3.44
N GLU A 50 -4.43 4.75 -4.59
CA GLU A 50 -3.81 4.49 -5.88
C GLU A 50 -3.08 5.74 -6.34
N ALA A 51 -1.81 5.58 -6.71
CA ALA A 51 -0.96 6.64 -7.23
C ALA A 51 -0.50 6.31 -8.65
N GLY A 52 -0.39 7.33 -9.50
CA GLY A 52 0.42 7.25 -10.71
C GLY A 52 1.91 7.28 -10.32
N ILE A 53 2.80 6.96 -11.26
CA ILE A 53 4.24 7.02 -11.05
C ILE A 53 4.93 7.61 -12.27
N SER A 54 5.89 8.51 -12.04
CA SER A 54 6.72 9.11 -13.08
C SER A 54 7.89 8.18 -13.40
N LEU A 55 7.93 7.65 -14.62
CA LEU A 55 8.89 6.67 -15.09
C LEU A 55 9.60 7.13 -16.35
N ILE A 56 10.82 6.64 -16.56
CA ILE A 56 11.58 6.77 -17.80
C ILE A 56 11.22 5.60 -18.73
N GLY A 57 11.38 5.76 -20.03
CA GLY A 57 11.00 4.73 -21.01
C GLY A 57 11.68 3.36 -20.79
N THR A 58 12.94 3.35 -20.36
CA THR A 58 13.69 2.12 -20.03
C THR A 58 13.10 1.40 -18.81
N GLU A 59 12.65 2.15 -17.80
CA GLU A 59 11.97 1.58 -16.63
C GLU A 59 10.64 0.92 -17.01
N VAL A 60 9.85 1.56 -17.87
CA VAL A 60 8.59 0.98 -18.37
C VAL A 60 8.83 -0.34 -19.09
N LYS A 61 9.91 -0.45 -19.88
CA LYS A 61 10.30 -1.70 -20.53
C LYS A 61 10.64 -2.78 -19.52
N SER A 62 11.44 -2.47 -18.50
CA SER A 62 11.77 -3.40 -17.40
C SER A 62 10.53 -3.82 -16.60
N LEU A 63 9.59 -2.92 -16.36
CA LEU A 63 8.32 -3.24 -15.69
C LEU A 63 7.43 -4.18 -16.52
N ARG A 64 7.43 -4.05 -17.86
CA ARG A 64 6.74 -5.00 -18.74
C ARG A 64 7.33 -6.40 -18.66
N ALA A 65 8.64 -6.51 -18.40
CA ALA A 65 9.34 -7.75 -18.13
C ALA A 65 9.18 -8.25 -16.67
N GLY A 66 8.45 -7.51 -15.83
CA GLY A 66 8.22 -7.90 -14.42
C GLY A 66 9.41 -7.67 -13.49
N GLN A 67 10.41 -6.90 -13.90
CA GLN A 67 11.67 -6.69 -13.19
C GLN A 67 11.56 -5.55 -12.16
N LEU A 68 10.67 -5.68 -11.18
CA LEU A 68 10.44 -4.73 -10.09
C LEU A 68 10.49 -5.41 -8.73
N GLN A 69 11.26 -4.85 -7.80
CA GLN A 69 11.29 -5.24 -6.40
C GLN A 69 10.78 -4.09 -5.52
N LEU A 70 9.64 -4.33 -4.85
CA LEU A 70 9.01 -3.38 -3.92
C LEU A 70 9.38 -3.64 -2.46
N ARG A 71 10.19 -4.67 -2.18
CA ARG A 71 10.38 -5.25 -0.86
C ARG A 71 10.81 -4.24 0.20
N ASP A 72 11.80 -3.45 -0.11
CA ASP A 72 12.43 -2.50 0.82
C ASP A 72 12.02 -1.04 0.52
N GLY A 73 11.08 -0.88 -0.41
CA GLY A 73 10.54 0.41 -0.81
C GLY A 73 9.64 1.04 0.25
N TYR A 74 9.74 2.33 0.38
CA TYR A 74 8.85 3.16 1.19
C TYR A 74 8.52 4.46 0.47
N CYS A 75 7.48 5.15 0.92
CA CYS A 75 7.12 6.45 0.36
C CYS A 75 7.36 7.54 1.39
N ARG A 76 7.86 8.68 0.92
CA ARG A 76 8.08 9.87 1.74
C ARG A 76 7.52 11.10 1.03
N ILE A 77 6.98 12.02 1.82
CA ILE A 77 6.53 13.32 1.32
C ILE A 77 7.67 14.31 1.54
N LYS A 78 8.04 15.01 0.48
CA LYS A 78 9.03 16.10 0.49
C LYS A 78 8.46 17.24 -0.36
N GLU A 79 8.45 18.46 0.17
CA GLU A 79 8.05 19.68 -0.55
C GLU A 79 6.66 19.59 -1.22
N GLY A 80 5.71 18.93 -0.53
CA GLY A 80 4.36 18.74 -1.06
C GLY A 80 4.25 17.74 -2.22
N GLU A 81 5.26 16.90 -2.42
CA GLU A 81 5.29 15.81 -3.40
C GLU A 81 5.52 14.46 -2.70
N CYS A 82 4.94 13.41 -3.24
CA CYS A 82 5.13 12.05 -2.73
C CYS A 82 6.17 11.32 -3.58
N TRP A 83 7.18 10.76 -2.94
CA TRP A 83 8.30 10.06 -3.56
C TRP A 83 8.34 8.61 -3.14
N LEU A 84 8.56 7.72 -4.09
CA LEU A 84 8.84 6.31 -3.90
C LEU A 84 10.35 6.11 -3.86
N LEU A 85 10.84 5.67 -2.72
CA LEU A 85 12.26 5.53 -2.40
C LEU A 85 12.62 4.05 -2.26
N ASN A 86 13.88 3.73 -2.51
CA ASN A 86 14.45 2.40 -2.31
C ASN A 86 13.68 1.26 -3.03
N CYS A 87 13.12 1.55 -4.21
CA CYS A 87 12.53 0.55 -5.08
C CYS A 87 13.49 0.22 -6.22
N HIS A 88 13.82 -1.05 -6.37
CA HIS A 88 14.73 -1.52 -7.40
C HIS A 88 13.97 -1.90 -8.68
N ILE A 89 14.32 -1.26 -9.80
CA ILE A 89 13.91 -1.64 -11.14
C ILE A 89 15.16 -2.02 -11.91
N ALA A 90 15.28 -3.28 -12.32
CA ALA A 90 16.45 -3.76 -13.03
C ALA A 90 16.64 -3.05 -14.38
N LYS A 91 17.88 -2.87 -14.79
CA LYS A 91 18.24 -2.32 -16.10
C LYS A 91 17.65 -3.14 -17.22
N HIS A 92 17.25 -2.48 -18.29
CA HIS A 92 16.73 -3.16 -19.45
C HIS A 92 17.87 -3.79 -20.27
N GLY A 93 17.86 -5.10 -20.47
CA GLY A 93 18.98 -5.86 -20.99
C GLY A 93 19.43 -5.51 -22.43
N THR A 94 18.51 -5.01 -23.28
CA THR A 94 18.82 -4.63 -24.66
C THR A 94 19.23 -3.16 -24.83
N THR A 95 19.20 -2.38 -23.74
CA THR A 95 19.62 -0.98 -23.78
C THR A 95 21.07 -0.88 -23.32
N GLY A 96 21.93 -0.28 -24.13
CA GLY A 96 23.35 -0.08 -23.76
C GLY A 96 23.48 0.63 -22.39
N GLY A 97 24.53 0.31 -21.65
CA GLY A 97 24.71 0.77 -20.28
C GLY A 97 24.62 2.29 -20.09
N TYR A 98 25.06 3.06 -21.10
CA TYR A 98 25.04 4.52 -21.09
C TYR A 98 23.63 5.13 -21.14
N PHE A 99 22.67 4.48 -21.81
CA PHE A 99 21.29 4.97 -21.96
C PHE A 99 20.31 4.33 -20.98
N ASN A 100 20.80 3.53 -20.05
CA ASN A 100 19.97 2.86 -19.07
C ASN A 100 19.69 3.76 -17.85
N HIS A 101 18.65 3.43 -17.09
CA HIS A 101 18.29 4.14 -15.86
C HIS A 101 19.10 3.62 -14.66
N GLU A 102 19.18 4.45 -13.62
CA GLU A 102 19.65 4.02 -12.30
C GLU A 102 18.57 3.15 -11.63
N GLU A 103 18.98 1.99 -11.13
CA GLU A 103 18.04 0.96 -10.63
C GLU A 103 17.26 1.42 -9.41
N THR A 104 17.87 2.18 -8.51
CA THR A 104 17.33 2.57 -7.21
C THR A 104 16.95 4.05 -7.10
N ARG A 105 16.91 4.77 -8.23
CA ARG A 105 16.57 6.19 -8.20
C ARG A 105 15.22 6.46 -7.53
N ASP A 106 15.09 7.66 -6.99
CA ASP A 106 13.82 8.14 -6.43
C ASP A 106 12.79 8.42 -7.54
N ARG A 107 11.55 8.00 -7.34
CA ARG A 107 10.46 8.14 -8.33
C ARG A 107 9.30 8.90 -7.75
N ARG A 108 8.88 9.95 -8.44
CA ARG A 108 7.74 10.75 -8.00
C ARG A 108 6.44 9.98 -8.21
N LEU A 109 5.61 9.95 -7.17
CA LEU A 109 4.26 9.44 -7.22
C LEU A 109 3.27 10.58 -7.52
N LEU A 110 2.35 10.31 -8.43
CA LEU A 110 1.35 11.29 -8.87
C LEU A 110 0.07 11.06 -8.08
N LEU A 111 -0.20 11.97 -7.16
CA LEU A 111 -1.37 12.01 -6.28
C LEU A 111 -2.02 13.38 -6.34
N HIS A 112 -3.29 13.47 -5.98
CA HIS A 112 -3.94 14.76 -5.79
C HIS A 112 -3.38 15.50 -4.59
N LYS A 113 -3.28 16.84 -4.65
CA LYS A 113 -2.74 17.66 -3.55
C LYS A 113 -3.49 17.44 -2.22
N SER A 114 -4.79 17.19 -2.27
CA SER A 114 -5.59 16.87 -1.08
C SER A 114 -5.16 15.56 -0.42
N GLN A 115 -4.86 14.53 -1.23
CA GLN A 115 -4.36 13.23 -0.75
C GLN A 115 -2.97 13.37 -0.14
N ILE A 116 -2.06 14.13 -0.77
CA ILE A 116 -0.73 14.38 -0.24
C ILE A 116 -0.79 15.06 1.12
N ARG A 117 -1.58 16.13 1.26
CA ARG A 117 -1.78 16.83 2.54
C ARG A 117 -2.35 15.93 3.64
N LYS A 118 -3.29 15.03 3.29
CA LYS A 118 -3.86 14.05 4.21
C LYS A 118 -2.81 13.06 4.69
N LEU A 119 -2.01 12.52 3.78
CA LEU A 119 -0.93 11.59 4.09
C LEU A 119 0.17 12.25 4.92
N GLU A 120 0.55 13.49 4.61
CA GLU A 120 1.54 14.27 5.35
C GLU A 120 1.12 14.45 6.82
N LYS A 121 -0.09 14.95 7.07
CA LYS A 121 -0.64 15.07 8.42
C LYS A 121 -0.66 13.73 9.17
N ALA A 122 -1.04 12.65 8.50
CA ALA A 122 -1.12 11.34 9.13
C ALA A 122 0.27 10.78 9.48
N THR A 123 1.29 11.03 8.65
CA THR A 123 2.67 10.57 8.93
C THR A 123 3.32 11.39 10.05
N GLU A 124 3.08 12.69 10.12
CA GLU A 124 3.65 13.58 11.14
C GLU A 124 2.98 13.40 12.51
N GLN A 125 1.65 13.41 12.55
CA GLN A 125 0.90 13.43 13.81
C GLN A 125 0.72 12.06 14.43
N ALA A 126 0.52 11.02 13.62
CA ALA A 126 0.20 9.67 14.09
C ALA A 126 1.37 8.67 14.03
N GLY A 127 2.57 9.12 13.63
CA GLY A 127 3.73 8.23 13.46
C GLY A 127 3.47 7.08 12.48
N LEU A 128 2.59 7.31 11.50
CA LEU A 128 2.28 6.35 10.46
C LEU A 128 3.33 6.41 9.35
N THR A 129 3.42 5.35 8.56
CA THR A 129 4.30 5.28 7.42
C THR A 129 3.53 4.98 6.14
N ILE A 130 4.08 5.37 4.99
CA ILE A 130 3.48 5.08 3.69
C ILE A 130 4.30 4.00 3.01
N VAL A 131 3.68 2.87 2.69
CA VAL A 131 4.37 1.71 2.09
C VAL A 131 3.76 1.34 0.75
N PRO A 132 4.58 1.03 -0.28
CA PRO A 132 4.08 0.48 -1.53
C PRO A 132 3.64 -0.97 -1.32
N LEU A 133 2.45 -1.33 -1.79
CA LEU A 133 1.86 -2.65 -1.60
C LEU A 133 1.88 -3.49 -2.87
N ARG A 134 1.53 -2.89 -4.00
CA ARG A 134 1.54 -3.54 -5.31
C ARG A 134 1.72 -2.53 -6.44
N CYS A 135 2.31 -2.99 -7.53
CA CYS A 135 2.44 -2.25 -8.77
C CYS A 135 1.80 -3.06 -9.91
N TYR A 136 1.08 -2.40 -10.80
CA TYR A 136 0.35 -3.03 -11.90
C TYR A 136 0.16 -2.07 -13.07
N PHE A 137 -0.14 -2.61 -14.25
CA PHE A 137 -0.65 -1.85 -15.38
C PHE A 137 -2.17 -1.77 -15.28
N ASN A 138 -2.75 -0.58 -15.41
CA ASN A 138 -4.19 -0.41 -15.57
C ASN A 138 -4.63 -0.79 -17.00
N GLU A 139 -5.92 -0.63 -17.30
CA GLU A 139 -6.50 -0.92 -18.62
C GLU A 139 -5.87 -0.10 -19.75
N ASP A 140 -5.49 1.16 -19.47
CA ASP A 140 -4.79 2.06 -20.40
C ASP A 140 -3.29 1.75 -20.52
N SER A 141 -2.81 0.63 -20.02
CA SER A 141 -1.38 0.27 -19.99
C SER A 141 -0.49 1.28 -19.24
N ARG A 142 -1.08 2.08 -18.34
CA ARG A 142 -0.34 3.00 -17.47
C ARG A 142 0.04 2.28 -16.18
N VAL A 143 1.26 2.54 -15.70
CA VAL A 143 1.72 1.98 -14.44
C VAL A 143 1.07 2.69 -13.26
N LYS A 144 0.49 1.91 -12.37
CA LYS A 144 -0.10 2.36 -11.11
C LYS A 144 0.56 1.66 -9.93
N VAL A 145 0.70 2.40 -8.84
CA VAL A 145 1.21 1.88 -7.57
C VAL A 145 0.13 2.04 -6.52
N GLN A 146 -0.27 0.94 -5.90
CA GLN A 146 -1.10 0.99 -4.72
C GLN A 146 -0.21 1.19 -3.50
N ILE A 147 -0.41 2.28 -2.80
CA ILE A 147 0.25 2.61 -1.54
C ILE A 147 -0.70 2.44 -0.37
N GLY A 148 -0.17 2.14 0.80
CA GLY A 148 -0.92 2.02 2.03
C GLY A 148 -0.39 2.95 3.09
N LEU A 149 -1.28 3.73 3.73
CA LEU A 149 -0.99 4.38 4.99
C LEU A 149 -1.04 3.29 6.07
N ALA A 150 0.04 3.10 6.82
CA ALA A 150 0.21 1.91 7.62
C ALA A 150 0.92 2.18 8.95
N ARG A 151 0.60 1.35 9.93
CA ARG A 151 1.25 1.31 11.25
C ARG A 151 2.17 0.10 11.32
N GLY A 152 3.38 0.28 11.87
CA GLY A 152 4.27 -0.85 12.14
C GLY A 152 3.69 -1.80 13.17
N LYS A 153 3.63 -3.10 12.88
CA LYS A 153 3.17 -4.13 13.82
C LYS A 153 4.23 -4.41 14.88
N LYS A 154 3.81 -4.63 16.11
CA LYS A 154 4.67 -5.11 17.19
C LYS A 154 5.15 -6.55 16.88
N THR A 155 6.20 -6.97 17.56
CA THR A 155 6.82 -8.30 17.31
C THR A 155 5.85 -9.45 17.59
N GLU A 156 5.00 -9.31 18.61
CA GLU A 156 3.96 -10.27 18.96
C GLU A 156 2.92 -10.42 17.85
N ASP A 157 2.37 -9.31 17.36
CA ASP A 157 1.38 -9.28 16.26
C ASP A 157 1.93 -9.93 14.97
N LYS A 158 3.24 -9.78 14.73
CA LYS A 158 3.90 -10.42 13.59
C LYS A 158 3.92 -11.94 13.72
N ARG A 159 4.19 -12.46 14.94
CA ARG A 159 4.20 -13.91 15.24
C ARG A 159 2.80 -14.51 15.08
N GLU A 160 1.77 -13.85 15.60
CA GLU A 160 0.38 -14.29 15.44
C GLU A 160 -0.07 -14.29 13.97
N THR A 161 0.28 -13.26 13.23
CA THR A 161 -0.03 -13.19 11.79
C THR A 161 0.62 -14.32 10.99
N ILE A 162 1.84 -14.75 11.37
CA ILE A 162 2.54 -15.89 10.74
C ILE A 162 1.82 -17.19 11.10
N LYS A 163 1.55 -17.45 12.39
CA LYS A 163 0.84 -18.65 12.87
C LYS A 163 -0.52 -18.82 12.17
N ALA A 164 -1.34 -17.77 12.13
CA ALA A 164 -2.64 -17.80 11.48
C ALA A 164 -2.55 -18.11 9.97
N ARG A 165 -1.53 -17.60 9.28
CA ARG A 165 -1.30 -17.89 7.86
C ARG A 165 -0.90 -19.35 7.63
N ASP A 166 -0.03 -19.89 8.49
CA ASP A 166 0.46 -21.27 8.37
C ASP A 166 -0.67 -22.26 8.69
N GLN A 167 -1.48 -22.00 9.70
CA GLN A 167 -2.69 -22.77 9.98
C GLN A 167 -3.67 -22.76 8.78
N LYS A 168 -3.90 -21.60 8.18
CA LYS A 168 -4.77 -21.50 6.99
C LYS A 168 -4.21 -22.29 5.80
N ARG A 169 -2.89 -22.31 5.62
CA ARG A 169 -2.25 -23.12 4.56
C ARG A 169 -2.40 -24.61 4.83
N GLU A 170 -2.24 -25.01 6.08
CA GLU A 170 -2.37 -26.41 6.47
C GLU A 170 -3.81 -26.92 6.26
N LEU A 171 -4.81 -26.16 6.71
CA LEU A 171 -6.22 -26.47 6.45
C LEU A 171 -6.51 -26.55 4.95
N ALA A 172 -5.97 -25.63 4.13
CA ALA A 172 -6.16 -25.66 2.70
C ALA A 172 -5.49 -26.87 2.01
N ARG A 173 -4.40 -27.41 2.56
CA ARG A 173 -3.79 -28.66 2.08
C ARG A 173 -4.63 -29.87 2.44
N GLN A 174 -5.14 -29.94 3.67
CA GLN A 174 -6.00 -31.04 4.14
C GLN A 174 -7.28 -31.13 3.29
N LEU A 175 -7.92 -29.99 2.99
CA LEU A 175 -9.11 -29.93 2.15
C LEU A 175 -8.88 -30.31 0.67
N LYS A 176 -7.64 -30.29 0.19
CA LYS A 176 -7.31 -30.72 -1.18
C LYS A 176 -7.02 -32.23 -1.28
N ASN A 177 -6.74 -32.87 -0.16
CA ASN A 177 -6.38 -34.28 -0.10
C ASN A 177 -7.59 -35.18 0.27
N VAL A 178 -8.76 -34.59 0.41
CA VAL A 178 -10.07 -35.25 0.53
C VAL A 178 -10.81 -35.14 -0.80
#